data_b14a2ea29f1f24e2850a5fe9fc86095f
#
_entry.id   b14a2ea29f1f24e2850a5fe9fc86095f
#
_cell.length_a   1.000
_cell.length_b   1.000
_cell.length_c   1.000
_cell.angle_alpha   90.00
_cell.angle_beta   90.00
_cell.angle_gamma   90.00
#
_symmetry.space_group_name_H-M   'P 1'
#
loop_
_entity.id
_entity.type
_entity.pdbx_description
1 polymer ?
#
loop_
_entity_poly.entity_id
_entity_poly.type
_entity_poly.pdbx_seq_one_letter_code
_entity_poly.pdbx_strand_id
1 'polypeptide(L)'
;EVAGQAIFGGTKTDVQPFTITSGDTVAYQGNSETQSIAVGENQTVQILVPGSSIFTGSTTNMFDSLRDLLTALESNNRSGIQAGLGNLDLATAQISDVQGTVGALANRLQVTHDALDTATLTITKSISDNQDADLATAITQLRLQEVAVQAASETFTKIFDSSLINYLR
;
A
#
# COMPACT_ATOMS: atom_id res chain seq x y z
N GLU A 1 -6.15 12.24 -16.03
CA GLU A 1 -6.27 12.83 -14.69
C GLU A 1 -7.09 11.90 -13.80
N VAL A 2 -6.65 11.73 -12.58
CA VAL A 2 -7.38 11.00 -11.54
C VAL A 2 -7.55 11.95 -10.37
N ALA A 3 -8.80 12.20 -9.95
CA ALA A 3 -9.14 13.16 -8.89
C ALA A 3 -8.58 14.59 -9.11
N GLY A 4 -8.47 15.03 -10.36
CA GLY A 4 -7.92 16.35 -10.72
C GLY A 4 -6.39 16.43 -10.74
N GLN A 5 -5.70 15.32 -10.51
CA GLN A 5 -4.24 15.26 -10.56
C GLN A 5 -3.74 14.58 -11.85
N ALA A 6 -2.65 15.06 -12.39
CA ALA A 6 -1.98 14.48 -13.55
C ALA A 6 -1.15 13.26 -13.12
N ILE A 7 -1.47 12.07 -13.65
CA ILE A 7 -0.82 10.80 -13.26
C ILE A 7 0.51 10.53 -13.96
N PHE A 8 0.82 11.24 -15.04
CA PHE A 8 2.04 11.04 -15.82
C PHE A 8 3.06 12.17 -15.65
N GLY A 9 2.79 13.13 -14.75
CA GLY A 9 3.66 14.28 -14.49
C GLY A 9 4.89 13.99 -13.63
N GLY A 10 5.11 12.75 -13.22
CA GLY A 10 6.06 12.46 -12.16
C GLY A 10 5.52 12.99 -10.82
N THR A 11 6.36 13.63 -10.03
CA THR A 11 5.92 14.27 -8.77
C THR A 11 5.22 15.62 -8.98
N LYS A 12 5.15 16.14 -10.23
CA LYS A 12 4.40 17.35 -10.61
C LYS A 12 2.97 16.97 -11.02
N THR A 13 2.08 16.86 -10.05
CA THR A 13 0.69 16.43 -10.26
C THR A 13 -0.26 17.58 -10.63
N ASP A 14 0.18 18.82 -10.49
CA ASP A 14 -0.54 20.07 -10.75
C ASP A 14 -0.34 20.64 -12.17
N VAL A 15 0.56 20.02 -12.95
CA VAL A 15 0.92 20.47 -14.31
C VAL A 15 0.44 19.45 -15.32
N GLN A 16 -0.09 19.92 -16.46
CA GLN A 16 -0.39 19.05 -17.61
C GLN A 16 0.92 18.40 -18.13
N PRO A 17 1.04 17.07 -18.10
CA PRO A 17 2.32 16.39 -18.37
C PRO A 17 2.84 16.58 -19.78
N PHE A 18 1.95 16.67 -20.76
CA PHE A 18 2.29 16.81 -22.16
C PHE A 18 1.56 18.02 -22.76
N THR A 19 2.31 18.90 -23.40
CA THR A 19 1.77 20.09 -24.07
C THR A 19 2.23 20.09 -25.53
N ILE A 20 1.35 20.49 -26.43
CA ILE A 20 1.69 20.69 -27.85
C ILE A 20 2.29 22.08 -27.99
N THR A 21 3.49 22.14 -28.53
CA THR A 21 4.20 23.37 -28.90
C THR A 21 4.16 23.63 -30.41
N SER A 22 4.79 24.69 -30.86
CA SER A 22 4.81 25.03 -32.27
C SER A 22 5.32 23.88 -33.16
N GLY A 23 4.59 23.58 -34.25
CA GLY A 23 4.96 22.53 -35.24
C GLY A 23 4.66 21.11 -34.76
N ASP A 24 3.56 20.92 -34.04
CA ASP A 24 3.06 19.62 -33.53
C ASP A 24 4.06 18.83 -32.70
N THR A 25 5.03 19.54 -32.13
CA THR A 25 5.99 18.94 -31.20
C THR A 25 5.34 18.81 -29.79
N VAL A 26 5.41 17.63 -29.22
CA VAL A 26 4.92 17.38 -27.85
C VAL A 26 6.06 17.56 -26.87
N ALA A 27 5.92 18.51 -25.94
CA ALA A 27 6.87 18.74 -24.87
C ALA A 27 6.38 18.11 -23.56
N TYR A 28 7.27 17.39 -22.85
CA TYR A 28 6.99 16.88 -21.52
C TYR A 28 7.28 17.94 -20.48
N GLN A 29 6.28 18.29 -19.66
CA GLN A 29 6.33 19.33 -18.62
C GLN A 29 6.51 18.75 -17.22
N GLY A 30 6.37 17.43 -17.10
CA GLY A 30 6.57 16.72 -15.83
C GLY A 30 8.04 16.61 -15.44
N ASN A 31 8.31 15.76 -14.47
CA ASN A 31 9.67 15.37 -14.11
C ASN A 31 9.80 13.83 -14.14
N SER A 32 11.04 13.34 -14.06
CA SER A 32 11.34 11.89 -14.04
C SER A 32 11.48 11.36 -12.61
N GLU A 33 11.06 12.12 -11.62
CA GLU A 33 11.09 11.69 -10.24
C GLU A 33 10.02 10.64 -9.97
N THR A 34 10.34 9.73 -9.09
CA THR A 34 9.48 8.62 -8.69
C THR A 34 9.10 8.76 -7.23
N GLN A 35 7.89 8.37 -6.89
CA GLN A 35 7.42 8.34 -5.52
C GLN A 35 7.38 6.91 -5.02
N SER A 36 7.90 6.70 -3.81
CA SER A 36 7.87 5.40 -3.15
C SER A 36 7.10 5.49 -1.85
N ILE A 37 6.33 4.48 -1.54
CA ILE A 37 5.67 4.31 -0.24
C ILE A 37 6.34 3.19 0.55
N ALA A 38 6.45 3.38 1.86
CA ALA A 38 6.88 2.32 2.76
C ALA A 38 5.72 1.32 2.94
N VAL A 39 5.97 0.06 2.66
CA VAL A 39 4.99 -1.04 2.79
C VAL A 39 5.38 -2.04 3.88
N GLY A 40 6.46 -1.77 4.60
CA GLY A 40 6.97 -2.57 5.70
C GLY A 40 8.25 -1.97 6.27
N GLU A 41 8.79 -2.61 7.31
CA GLU A 41 10.07 -2.23 7.88
C GLU A 41 11.18 -2.50 6.86
N ASN A 42 11.85 -1.45 6.38
CA ASN A 42 12.86 -1.49 5.30
C ASN A 42 12.35 -1.94 3.91
N GLN A 43 11.04 -1.90 3.67
CA GLN A 43 10.47 -2.20 2.35
C GLN A 43 9.75 -0.99 1.78
N THR A 44 10.19 -0.55 0.61
CA THR A 44 9.52 0.51 -0.16
C THR A 44 9.05 -0.02 -1.51
N VAL A 45 7.94 0.50 -1.97
CA VAL A 45 7.38 0.22 -3.30
C VAL A 45 7.23 1.53 -4.04
N GLN A 46 7.81 1.58 -5.25
CA GLN A 46 7.67 2.72 -6.14
C GLN A 46 6.26 2.67 -6.76
N ILE A 47 5.47 3.72 -6.55
CA ILE A 47 4.06 3.78 -6.98
C ILE A 47 3.82 4.65 -8.21
N LEU A 48 4.84 5.38 -8.65
CA LEU A 48 4.71 6.36 -9.71
C LEU A 48 5.62 5.99 -10.88
N VAL A 49 5.04 5.96 -12.10
CA VAL A 49 5.78 5.81 -13.35
C VAL A 49 5.64 7.12 -14.13
N PRO A 50 6.73 7.89 -14.32
CA PRO A 50 6.66 9.16 -15.04
C PRO A 50 6.34 8.93 -16.52
N GLY A 51 5.56 9.84 -17.11
CA GLY A 51 5.18 9.76 -18.52
C GLY A 51 6.36 9.83 -19.48
N SER A 52 7.46 10.43 -19.05
CA SER A 52 8.70 10.46 -19.84
C SER A 52 9.23 9.05 -20.13
N SER A 53 9.17 8.13 -19.16
CA SER A 53 9.63 6.75 -19.38
C SER A 53 8.67 5.93 -20.23
N ILE A 54 7.40 6.33 -20.31
CA ILE A 54 6.37 5.62 -21.06
C ILE A 54 6.36 6.07 -22.53
N PHE A 55 6.28 7.39 -22.76
CA PHE A 55 5.99 7.95 -24.08
C PHE A 55 7.20 8.59 -24.75
N THR A 56 8.18 9.07 -23.99
CA THR A 56 9.40 9.71 -24.48
C THR A 56 10.66 8.98 -24.03
N GLY A 57 10.56 7.65 -23.82
CA GLY A 57 11.63 6.82 -23.29
C GLY A 57 12.91 6.82 -24.10
N SER A 58 13.94 6.16 -23.60
CA SER A 58 15.28 6.14 -24.22
C SER A 58 15.33 5.39 -25.55
N THR A 59 14.40 4.49 -25.81
CA THR A 59 14.40 3.68 -27.04
C THR A 59 13.71 4.42 -28.20
N THR A 60 12.56 5.01 -27.94
CA THR A 60 11.81 5.78 -28.94
C THR A 60 10.91 6.81 -28.27
N ASN A 61 10.72 7.94 -28.97
CA ASN A 61 9.70 8.93 -28.61
C ASN A 61 8.46 8.67 -29.47
N MET A 62 7.38 8.23 -28.83
CA MET A 62 6.14 7.90 -29.52
C MET A 62 5.56 9.09 -30.30
N PHE A 63 5.61 10.29 -29.73
CA PHE A 63 5.05 11.50 -30.37
C PHE A 63 5.87 11.93 -31.61
N ASP A 64 7.20 11.86 -31.51
CA ASP A 64 8.08 12.13 -32.62
C ASP A 64 7.89 11.08 -33.74
N SER A 65 7.76 9.80 -33.38
CA SER A 65 7.49 8.72 -34.33
C SER A 65 6.19 8.92 -35.08
N LEU A 66 5.13 9.39 -34.40
CA LEU A 66 3.84 9.72 -35.04
C LEU A 66 3.96 10.92 -35.99
N ARG A 67 4.66 11.98 -35.57
CA ARG A 67 4.89 13.17 -36.40
C ARG A 67 5.72 12.83 -37.64
N ASP A 68 6.79 12.06 -37.48
CA ASP A 68 7.67 11.66 -38.57
C ASP A 68 6.94 10.75 -39.55
N LEU A 69 6.07 9.85 -39.08
CA LEU A 69 5.20 9.04 -39.89
C LEU A 69 4.20 9.91 -40.70
N LEU A 70 3.58 10.91 -40.06
CA LEU A 70 2.68 11.85 -40.71
C LEU A 70 3.41 12.59 -41.83
N THR A 71 4.59 13.14 -41.58
CA THR A 71 5.42 13.81 -42.56
C THR A 71 5.82 12.90 -43.72
N ALA A 72 6.13 11.63 -43.45
CA ALA A 72 6.44 10.63 -44.48
C ALA A 72 5.23 10.29 -45.34
N LEU A 73 4.03 10.25 -44.74
CA LEU A 73 2.77 10.05 -45.49
C LEU A 73 2.45 11.25 -46.38
N GLU A 74 2.55 12.47 -45.90
CA GLU A 74 2.30 13.69 -46.63
C GLU A 74 3.25 13.85 -47.80
N SER A 75 4.52 13.49 -47.62
CA SER A 75 5.55 13.53 -48.68
C SER A 75 5.57 12.29 -49.59
N ASN A 76 4.68 11.34 -49.39
CA ASN A 76 4.62 10.06 -50.13
C ASN A 76 5.96 9.30 -50.08
N ASN A 77 6.71 9.44 -48.95
CA ASN A 77 8.01 8.82 -48.76
C ASN A 77 7.84 7.39 -48.22
N ARG A 78 7.89 6.41 -49.15
CA ARG A 78 7.69 4.99 -48.80
C ARG A 78 8.69 4.46 -47.78
N SER A 79 9.96 4.86 -47.84
CA SER A 79 10.96 4.40 -46.90
C SER A 79 10.75 5.03 -45.48
N GLY A 80 10.34 6.29 -45.43
CA GLY A 80 9.97 6.98 -44.22
C GLY A 80 8.74 6.35 -43.55
N ILE A 81 7.72 5.98 -44.36
CA ILE A 81 6.54 5.27 -43.84
C ILE A 81 6.93 3.92 -43.23
N GLN A 82 7.79 3.16 -43.91
CA GLN A 82 8.23 1.86 -43.40
C GLN A 82 9.05 2.00 -42.09
N ALA A 83 9.93 2.99 -42.00
CA ALA A 83 10.68 3.30 -40.78
C ALA A 83 9.75 3.76 -39.67
N GLY A 84 8.77 4.63 -39.95
CA GLY A 84 7.79 5.10 -38.99
C GLY A 84 6.94 3.98 -38.37
N LEU A 85 6.51 3.02 -39.20
CA LEU A 85 5.80 1.83 -38.70
C LEU A 85 6.66 1.01 -37.73
N GLY A 86 7.96 0.79 -38.07
CA GLY A 86 8.88 0.11 -37.19
C GLY A 86 9.09 0.85 -35.83
N ASN A 87 9.13 2.19 -35.87
CA ASN A 87 9.24 3.00 -34.66
C ASN A 87 7.95 2.92 -33.81
N LEU A 88 6.78 2.82 -34.42
CA LEU A 88 5.52 2.62 -33.69
C LEU A 88 5.44 1.24 -33.03
N ASP A 89 5.98 0.20 -33.68
CA ASP A 89 6.09 -1.13 -33.08
C ASP A 89 6.96 -1.09 -31.84
N LEU A 90 8.11 -0.39 -31.89
CA LEU A 90 8.99 -0.17 -30.75
C LEU A 90 8.31 0.63 -29.62
N ALA A 91 7.56 1.68 -29.98
CA ALA A 91 6.79 2.46 -29.01
C ALA A 91 5.71 1.62 -28.32
N THR A 92 5.03 0.77 -29.08
CA THR A 92 4.00 -0.14 -28.57
C THR A 92 4.62 -1.18 -27.63
N ALA A 93 5.78 -1.75 -27.96
CA ALA A 93 6.52 -2.65 -27.11
C ALA A 93 6.93 -1.97 -25.80
N GLN A 94 7.45 -0.73 -25.87
CA GLN A 94 7.82 0.05 -24.69
C GLN A 94 6.62 0.28 -23.74
N ILE A 95 5.45 0.61 -24.27
CA ILE A 95 4.22 0.76 -23.47
C ILE A 95 3.83 -0.58 -22.82
N SER A 96 3.92 -1.68 -23.56
CA SER A 96 3.61 -3.02 -23.06
C SER A 96 4.54 -3.44 -21.93
N ASP A 97 5.82 -3.13 -22.01
CA ASP A 97 6.80 -3.41 -20.93
C ASP A 97 6.46 -2.63 -19.66
N VAL A 98 6.06 -1.34 -19.81
CA VAL A 98 5.63 -0.55 -18.64
C VAL A 98 4.33 -1.08 -18.06
N GLN A 99 3.37 -1.49 -18.90
CA GLN A 99 2.13 -2.15 -18.42
C GLN A 99 2.44 -3.42 -17.64
N GLY A 100 3.39 -4.23 -18.12
CA GLY A 100 3.88 -5.40 -17.40
C GLY A 100 4.48 -5.05 -16.02
N THR A 101 5.28 -4.00 -15.97
CA THR A 101 5.88 -3.49 -14.73
C THR A 101 4.80 -3.00 -13.75
N VAL A 102 3.83 -2.23 -14.21
CA VAL A 102 2.70 -1.76 -13.39
C VAL A 102 1.85 -2.93 -12.89
N GLY A 103 1.62 -3.95 -13.74
CA GLY A 103 0.91 -5.17 -13.36
C GLY A 103 1.65 -5.96 -12.26
N ALA A 104 2.96 -6.11 -12.39
CA ALA A 104 3.79 -6.74 -11.37
C ALA A 104 3.78 -5.96 -10.04
N LEU A 105 3.80 -4.63 -10.13
CA LEU A 105 3.71 -3.74 -8.98
C LEU A 105 2.35 -3.87 -8.26
N ALA A 106 1.25 -3.87 -9.01
CA ALA A 106 -0.10 -4.06 -8.45
C ALA A 106 -0.21 -5.42 -7.73
N ASN A 107 0.33 -6.48 -8.33
CA ASN A 107 0.34 -7.80 -7.72
C ASN A 107 1.18 -7.83 -6.43
N ARG A 108 2.34 -7.17 -6.43
CA ARG A 108 3.18 -7.04 -5.23
C ARG A 108 2.47 -6.30 -4.10
N LEU A 109 1.74 -5.22 -4.41
CA LEU A 109 0.94 -4.48 -3.43
C LEU A 109 -0.18 -5.36 -2.86
N GLN A 110 -0.86 -6.14 -3.70
CA GLN A 110 -1.90 -7.06 -3.24
C GLN A 110 -1.33 -8.11 -2.28
N VAL A 111 -0.22 -8.76 -2.63
CA VAL A 111 0.45 -9.75 -1.75
C VAL A 111 0.87 -9.12 -0.42
N THR A 112 1.37 -7.88 -0.45
CA THR A 112 1.75 -7.16 0.77
C THR A 112 0.53 -6.83 1.64
N HIS A 113 -0.58 -6.41 1.03
CA HIS A 113 -1.84 -6.17 1.72
C HIS A 113 -2.35 -7.43 2.43
N ASP A 114 -2.40 -8.56 1.72
CA ASP A 114 -2.85 -9.84 2.27
C ASP A 114 -1.95 -10.33 3.43
N ALA A 115 -0.64 -10.09 3.32
CA ALA A 115 0.32 -10.40 4.38
C ALA A 115 0.08 -9.53 5.64
N LEU A 116 -0.19 -8.24 5.47
CA LEU A 116 -0.51 -7.31 6.56
C LEU A 116 -1.85 -7.67 7.24
N ASP A 117 -2.85 -8.05 6.48
CA ASP A 117 -4.13 -8.52 7.02
C ASP A 117 -3.94 -9.79 7.86
N THR A 118 -3.17 -10.75 7.35
CA THR A 118 -2.84 -11.98 8.09
C THR A 118 -2.06 -11.68 9.37
N ALA A 119 -1.08 -10.77 9.32
CA ALA A 119 -0.32 -10.34 10.48
C ALA A 119 -1.24 -9.67 11.53
N THR A 120 -2.15 -8.80 11.09
CA THR A 120 -3.11 -8.11 11.95
C THR A 120 -4.03 -9.11 12.66
N LEU A 121 -4.56 -10.10 11.95
CA LEU A 121 -5.37 -11.17 12.53
C LEU A 121 -4.58 -11.99 13.56
N THR A 122 -3.33 -12.32 13.25
CA THR A 122 -2.45 -13.08 14.15
C THR A 122 -2.15 -12.30 15.43
N ILE A 123 -1.83 -11.01 15.32
CA ILE A 123 -1.59 -10.13 16.47
C ILE A 123 -2.85 -9.99 17.31
N THR A 124 -4.00 -9.74 16.67
CA THR A 124 -5.29 -9.61 17.37
C THR A 124 -5.62 -10.89 18.15
N LYS A 125 -5.42 -12.06 17.54
CA LYS A 125 -5.61 -13.34 18.20
C LYS A 125 -4.65 -13.53 19.39
N SER A 126 -3.38 -13.19 19.21
CA SER A 126 -2.39 -13.28 20.29
C SER A 126 -2.72 -12.36 21.48
N ILE A 127 -3.25 -11.15 21.20
CA ILE A 127 -3.71 -10.23 22.24
C ILE A 127 -4.92 -10.83 22.96
N SER A 128 -5.92 -11.36 22.23
CA SER A 128 -7.11 -11.99 22.81
C SER A 128 -6.73 -13.19 23.68
N ASP A 129 -5.89 -14.08 23.15
CA ASP A 129 -5.45 -15.28 23.88
C ASP A 129 -4.72 -14.94 25.20
N ASN A 130 -3.89 -13.89 25.22
CA ASN A 130 -3.20 -13.43 26.41
C ASN A 130 -4.14 -12.70 27.40
N GLN A 131 -5.01 -11.84 26.89
CA GLN A 131 -5.92 -11.05 27.72
C GLN A 131 -7.01 -11.91 28.36
N ASP A 132 -7.57 -12.85 27.62
CA ASP A 132 -8.61 -13.77 28.12
C ASP A 132 -8.05 -14.75 29.16
N ALA A 133 -6.82 -15.23 28.98
CA ALA A 133 -6.15 -16.08 29.96
C ALA A 133 -5.89 -15.33 31.28
N ASP A 134 -5.43 -14.09 31.24
CA ASP A 134 -5.21 -13.25 32.41
C ASP A 134 -6.52 -12.95 33.14
N LEU A 135 -7.58 -12.65 32.42
CA LEU A 135 -8.89 -12.35 33.02
C LEU A 135 -9.48 -13.57 33.74
N ALA A 136 -9.41 -14.75 33.16
CA ALA A 136 -9.87 -15.98 33.77
C ALA A 136 -9.10 -16.32 35.06
N THR A 137 -7.79 -16.13 35.02
CA THR A 137 -6.92 -16.31 36.21
C THR A 137 -7.24 -15.29 37.29
N ALA A 138 -7.41 -14.02 36.95
CA ALA A 138 -7.76 -12.95 37.88
C ALA A 138 -9.12 -13.19 38.54
N ILE A 139 -10.14 -13.59 37.77
CA ILE A 139 -11.48 -13.92 38.33
C ILE A 139 -11.39 -15.12 39.27
N THR A 140 -10.61 -16.15 38.95
CA THR A 140 -10.43 -17.31 39.79
C THR A 140 -9.75 -16.95 41.12
N GLN A 141 -8.71 -16.12 41.04
CA GLN A 141 -8.02 -15.60 42.26
C GLN A 141 -8.93 -14.71 43.10
N LEU A 142 -9.74 -13.85 42.50
CA LEU A 142 -10.70 -13.01 43.20
C LEU A 142 -11.72 -13.88 44.00
N ARG A 143 -12.29 -14.87 43.32
CA ARG A 143 -13.24 -15.80 44.01
C ARG A 143 -12.59 -16.57 45.16
N LEU A 144 -11.35 -17.03 45.01
CA LEU A 144 -10.60 -17.66 46.09
C LEU A 144 -10.40 -16.73 47.25
N GLN A 145 -10.08 -15.46 47.04
CA GLN A 145 -9.95 -14.46 48.08
C GLN A 145 -11.29 -14.15 48.78
N GLU A 146 -12.38 -14.03 48.04
CA GLU A 146 -13.73 -13.83 48.59
C GLU A 146 -14.12 -14.99 49.53
N VAL A 147 -13.91 -16.23 49.08
CA VAL A 147 -14.18 -17.42 49.92
C VAL A 147 -13.29 -17.46 51.17
N ALA A 148 -12.02 -17.11 51.06
CA ALA A 148 -11.10 -17.04 52.19
C ALA A 148 -11.52 -15.96 53.19
N VAL A 149 -11.95 -14.78 52.74
CA VAL A 149 -12.45 -13.72 53.62
C VAL A 149 -13.75 -14.15 54.32
N GLN A 150 -14.66 -14.81 53.62
CA GLN A 150 -15.90 -15.30 54.19
C GLN A 150 -15.64 -16.38 55.22
N ALA A 151 -14.77 -17.35 54.95
CA ALA A 151 -14.39 -18.40 55.93
C ALA A 151 -13.70 -17.81 57.15
N ALA A 152 -12.84 -16.81 56.99
CA ALA A 152 -12.21 -16.10 58.12
C ALA A 152 -13.25 -15.37 58.97
N SER A 153 -14.22 -14.69 58.35
CA SER A 153 -15.30 -13.98 59.07
C SER A 153 -16.20 -14.94 59.85
N GLU A 154 -16.56 -16.08 59.26
CA GLU A 154 -17.35 -17.12 59.92
C GLU A 154 -16.60 -17.76 61.10
N THR A 155 -15.30 -18.00 60.93
CA THR A 155 -14.44 -18.53 62.00
C THR A 155 -14.31 -17.51 63.11
N PHE A 156 -14.16 -16.23 62.78
CA PHE A 156 -14.05 -15.16 63.81
C PHE A 156 -15.35 -15.04 64.60
N THR A 157 -16.53 -15.05 63.97
CA THR A 157 -17.82 -15.04 64.67
C THR A 157 -17.98 -16.25 65.63
N LYS A 158 -17.62 -17.48 65.21
CA LYS A 158 -17.66 -18.67 66.03
C LYS A 158 -16.76 -18.60 67.20
N ILE A 159 -15.56 -18.06 67.09
CA ILE A 159 -14.60 -17.87 68.21
C ILE A 159 -15.15 -16.86 69.24
N PHE A 160 -15.70 -15.76 68.75
CA PHE A 160 -16.28 -14.74 69.66
C PHE A 160 -17.51 -15.27 70.40
N ASP A 161 -18.43 -15.95 69.69
CA ASP A 161 -19.61 -16.54 70.30
C ASP A 161 -19.23 -17.59 71.37
N SER A 162 -18.25 -18.44 71.11
CA SER A 162 -17.78 -19.43 72.06
C SER A 162 -17.04 -18.82 73.27
N SER A 163 -16.33 -17.71 73.10
CA SER A 163 -15.62 -16.99 74.13
C SER A 163 -16.56 -16.25 75.06
N LEU A 164 -17.61 -15.61 74.54
CA LEU A 164 -18.64 -14.91 75.34
C LEU A 164 -19.49 -15.87 76.19
N ILE A 165 -19.84 -17.04 75.62
CA ILE A 165 -20.62 -18.05 76.39
C ILE A 165 -19.84 -18.63 77.52
N ASN A 166 -18.51 -18.83 77.41
CA ASN A 166 -17.67 -19.31 78.49
C ASN A 166 -17.36 -18.28 79.59
N TYR A 167 -17.50 -16.96 79.31
CA TYR A 167 -17.26 -15.90 80.30
C TYR A 167 -18.51 -15.57 81.13
N LEU A 168 -19.69 -15.90 80.63
CA LEU A 168 -20.99 -15.64 81.32
C LEU A 168 -21.53 -16.82 82.10
N ARG A 169 -20.76 -17.89 82.26
CA ARG A 169 -21.10 -19.07 83.03
C ARG A 169 -20.15 -19.22 84.23
#